data_93e1f29e94abc90f91c1971d8684a6a9
#
_entry.id   93e1f29e94abc90f91c1971d8684a6a9
#
_cell.length_a   1.000
_cell.length_b   1.000
_cell.length_c   1.000
_cell.angle_alpha   90.00
_cell.angle_beta   90.00
_cell.angle_gamma   90.00
#
_symmetry.space_group_name_H-M   'P 1'
#
loop_
_entity.id
_entity.type
_entity.pdbx_description
1 polymer ?
#
loop_
_entity_poly.entity_id
_entity_poly.type
_entity_poly.pdbx_seq_one_letter_code
_entity_poly.pdbx_strand_id
1 'polypeptide(L)'
;LDSIGEIQDIKDMMNNLAAGIAEAVNSLHKSGKTMKSPPEDGADFFVSIANGTPITIGNIKINDDLDDLNNLVTSLSGENGDNAIALGIADLRHRLIITDETGMLTVDEYYQTIISRVGEEGERALNFVKNQDGLLKAANAKREAIFGVSLDEEMTNMMKFKFAYDASSRLFNAIDEMMETIINRMGAVGR
;
A
#
# COMPACT_ATOMS: atom_id res chain seq x y z
N LEU A 1 9.07 0.11 8.34
CA LEU A 1 7.86 0.71 7.80
C LEU A 1 6.69 -0.15 8.23
N ASP A 2 5.92 0.37 9.16
CA ASP A 2 4.69 -0.27 9.61
C ASP A 2 3.51 0.18 8.71
N SER A 3 3.52 -0.28 7.47
CA SER A 3 2.46 0.04 6.51
C SER A 3 1.07 -0.41 6.97
N ILE A 4 1.00 -1.36 7.90
CA ILE A 4 -0.27 -1.81 8.51
C ILE A 4 -0.77 -0.74 9.49
N GLY A 5 0.12 -0.15 10.29
CA GLY A 5 -0.21 0.95 11.19
C GLY A 5 -0.72 2.19 10.44
N GLU A 6 -0.02 2.58 9.37
CA GLU A 6 -0.40 3.75 8.55
C GLU A 6 -1.77 3.57 7.86
N ILE A 7 -2.09 2.37 7.36
CA ILE A 7 -3.42 2.06 6.81
C ILE A 7 -4.48 2.09 7.91
N GLN A 8 -4.16 1.62 9.10
CA GLN A 8 -5.08 1.66 10.24
C GLN A 8 -5.36 3.10 10.67
N ASP A 9 -4.35 3.96 10.73
CA ASP A 9 -4.50 5.39 11.05
C ASP A 9 -5.45 6.09 10.08
N ILE A 10 -5.27 5.87 8.77
CA ILE A 10 -6.17 6.44 7.74
C ILE A 10 -7.60 5.92 7.93
N LYS A 11 -7.76 4.64 8.22
CA LYS A 11 -9.07 4.04 8.48
C LYS A 11 -9.72 4.64 9.74
N ASP A 12 -8.95 4.89 10.77
CA ASP A 12 -9.44 5.48 12.02
C ASP A 12 -9.82 6.96 11.80
N MET A 13 -9.06 7.70 11.00
CA MET A 13 -9.46 9.05 10.58
C MET A 13 -10.78 9.05 9.79
N MET A 14 -10.96 8.11 8.88
CA MET A 14 -12.22 7.98 8.12
C MET A 14 -13.39 7.56 9.03
N ASN A 15 -13.16 6.70 10.01
CA ASN A 15 -14.15 6.35 11.01
C ASN A 15 -14.54 7.55 11.88
N ASN A 16 -13.58 8.36 12.30
CA ASN A 16 -13.83 9.60 13.05
C ASN A 16 -14.66 10.61 12.23
N LEU A 17 -14.36 10.76 10.94
CA LEU A 17 -15.16 11.57 10.02
C LEU A 17 -16.62 11.10 9.96
N ALA A 18 -16.83 9.80 9.73
CA ALA A 18 -18.17 9.22 9.64
C ALA A 18 -18.94 9.33 10.95
N ALA A 19 -18.29 9.06 12.08
CA ALA A 19 -18.87 9.17 13.41
C ALA A 19 -19.24 10.63 13.74
N GLY A 20 -18.36 11.59 13.46
CA GLY A 20 -18.61 13.01 13.71
C GLY A 20 -19.78 13.55 12.88
N ILE A 21 -19.87 13.19 11.60
CA ILE A 21 -21.03 13.55 10.76
C ILE A 21 -22.31 12.90 11.29
N ALA A 22 -22.26 11.62 11.62
CA ALA A 22 -23.44 10.89 12.13
C ALA A 22 -23.92 11.48 13.47
N GLU A 23 -23.02 11.80 14.38
CA GLU A 23 -23.36 12.40 15.68
C GLU A 23 -23.98 13.79 15.52
N ALA A 24 -23.41 14.63 14.65
CA ALA A 24 -23.94 15.97 14.39
C ALA A 24 -25.33 15.92 13.75
N VAL A 25 -25.55 15.05 12.78
CA VAL A 25 -26.86 14.84 12.15
C VAL A 25 -27.86 14.27 13.15
N ASN A 26 -27.49 13.27 13.93
CA ASN A 26 -28.34 12.66 14.95
C ASN A 26 -28.76 13.67 16.02
N SER A 27 -27.82 14.51 16.45
CA SER A 27 -28.07 15.57 17.42
C SER A 27 -29.14 16.56 16.91
N LEU A 28 -29.03 17.01 15.66
CA LEU A 28 -30.01 17.89 15.05
C LEU A 28 -31.35 17.17 14.86
N HIS A 29 -31.35 15.96 14.34
CA HIS A 29 -32.57 15.20 14.10
C HIS A 29 -33.35 14.93 15.39
N LYS A 30 -32.66 14.61 16.49
CA LYS A 30 -33.24 14.44 17.82
C LYS A 30 -33.79 15.74 18.42
N SER A 31 -33.25 16.89 18.06
CA SER A 31 -33.70 18.17 18.59
C SER A 31 -35.01 18.68 18.00
N GLY A 32 -35.45 18.08 16.90
CA GLY A 32 -36.69 18.44 16.23
C GLY A 32 -37.83 17.50 16.53
N LYS A 33 -38.98 17.77 15.89
CA LYS A 33 -40.23 17.05 16.06
C LYS A 33 -40.66 16.38 14.76
N THR A 34 -41.25 15.20 14.90
CA THR A 34 -41.87 14.44 13.81
C THR A 34 -43.19 15.11 13.33
N MET A 35 -43.59 14.79 12.12
CA MET A 35 -44.90 15.22 11.57
C MET A 35 -46.10 14.41 12.06
N LYS A 36 -45.89 13.56 13.07
CA LYS A 36 -46.97 12.75 13.66
C LYS A 36 -47.96 13.59 14.45
N SER A 37 -49.14 13.05 14.69
CA SER A 37 -50.14 13.69 15.55
C SER A 37 -50.48 12.74 16.73
N PRO A 38 -50.00 13.04 17.96
CA PRO A 38 -49.19 14.21 18.37
C PRO A 38 -47.74 14.14 17.88
N PRO A 39 -47.00 15.29 17.74
CA PRO A 39 -45.59 15.32 17.37
C PRO A 39 -44.73 14.62 18.43
N GLU A 40 -43.83 13.76 17.99
CA GLU A 40 -42.87 13.02 18.81
C GLU A 40 -41.46 13.60 18.60
N ASP A 41 -40.54 13.34 19.54
CA ASP A 41 -39.11 13.68 19.36
C ASP A 41 -38.49 12.83 18.25
N GLY A 42 -37.55 13.39 17.54
CA GLY A 42 -36.78 12.65 16.52
C GLY A 42 -35.93 11.54 17.13
N ALA A 43 -35.76 10.47 16.38
CA ALA A 43 -34.86 9.37 16.70
C ALA A 43 -33.46 9.62 16.07
N ASP A 44 -32.50 8.71 16.25
CA ASP A 44 -31.24 8.74 15.52
C ASP A 44 -31.49 8.55 14.02
N PHE A 45 -30.88 9.40 13.19
CA PHE A 45 -30.93 9.29 11.73
C PHE A 45 -29.97 8.21 11.24
N PHE A 46 -28.71 8.24 11.74
CA PHE A 46 -27.72 7.22 11.46
C PHE A 46 -27.54 6.30 12.66
N VAL A 47 -27.48 5.02 12.40
CA VAL A 47 -27.25 3.98 13.41
C VAL A 47 -26.20 3.01 12.93
N SER A 48 -25.62 2.22 13.84
CA SER A 48 -24.75 1.12 13.45
C SER A 48 -25.55 -0.13 13.11
N ILE A 49 -25.06 -0.94 12.17
CA ILE A 49 -25.67 -2.22 11.79
C ILE A 49 -25.78 -3.14 13.01
N ALA A 50 -24.74 -3.16 13.85
CA ALA A 50 -24.76 -3.90 15.11
C ALA A 50 -25.08 -2.92 16.25
N ASN A 51 -26.28 -3.03 16.81
CA ASN A 51 -26.75 -2.16 17.89
C ASN A 51 -25.73 -2.10 19.04
N GLY A 52 -25.47 -0.86 19.51
CA GLY A 52 -24.57 -0.61 20.63
C GLY A 52 -23.07 -0.57 20.27
N THR A 53 -22.71 -0.70 19.00
CA THR A 53 -21.34 -0.50 18.53
C THR A 53 -21.12 0.94 18.04
N PRO A 54 -19.90 1.50 18.15
CA PRO A 54 -19.60 2.80 17.58
C PRO A 54 -19.84 2.83 16.06
N ILE A 55 -20.31 3.95 15.55
CA ILE A 55 -20.50 4.16 14.12
C ILE A 55 -19.13 4.25 13.44
N THR A 56 -18.97 3.48 12.38
CA THR A 56 -17.78 3.45 11.51
C THR A 56 -18.22 3.44 10.05
N ILE A 57 -17.32 3.71 9.12
CA ILE A 57 -17.61 3.62 7.68
C ILE A 57 -18.06 2.23 7.23
N GLY A 58 -17.71 1.18 7.98
CA GLY A 58 -18.06 -0.21 7.66
C GLY A 58 -19.41 -0.66 8.25
N ASN A 59 -20.00 0.10 9.18
CA ASN A 59 -21.23 -0.32 9.87
C ASN A 59 -22.33 0.76 9.93
N ILE A 60 -22.09 1.94 9.37
CA ILE A 60 -23.09 3.00 9.33
C ILE A 60 -24.28 2.63 8.44
N LYS A 61 -25.47 2.85 8.91
CA LYS A 61 -26.71 2.76 8.12
C LYS A 61 -27.71 3.81 8.55
N ILE A 62 -28.70 4.08 7.69
CA ILE A 62 -29.89 4.86 8.08
C ILE A 62 -30.73 4.02 9.02
N ASN A 63 -31.35 4.64 10.00
CA ASN A 63 -32.24 3.97 10.94
C ASN A 63 -33.46 3.42 10.20
N ASP A 64 -33.77 2.14 10.40
CA ASP A 64 -34.90 1.44 9.76
C ASP A 64 -36.26 2.07 10.14
N ASP A 65 -36.34 2.74 11.29
CA ASP A 65 -37.53 3.47 11.71
C ASP A 65 -37.92 4.61 10.76
N LEU A 66 -36.95 5.13 9.96
CA LEU A 66 -37.18 6.20 8.99
C LEU A 66 -37.78 5.71 7.67
N ASP A 67 -38.00 4.42 7.50
CA ASP A 67 -38.79 3.88 6.40
C ASP A 67 -40.22 4.44 6.40
N ASP A 68 -40.75 4.74 7.61
CA ASP A 68 -41.92 5.59 7.75
C ASP A 68 -41.47 7.08 7.72
N LEU A 69 -41.76 7.77 6.61
CA LEU A 69 -41.40 9.17 6.41
C LEU A 69 -42.00 10.11 7.47
N ASN A 70 -43.05 9.70 8.21
CA ASN A 70 -43.58 10.48 9.32
C ASN A 70 -42.59 10.54 10.51
N ASN A 71 -41.59 9.67 10.56
CA ASN A 71 -40.50 9.70 11.55
C ASN A 71 -39.35 10.63 11.15
N LEU A 72 -39.31 11.05 9.89
CA LEU A 72 -38.25 11.96 9.41
C LEU A 72 -38.47 13.36 9.97
N VAL A 73 -37.52 13.84 10.69
CA VAL A 73 -37.56 15.18 11.32
C VAL A 73 -36.91 16.24 10.42
N THR A 74 -37.71 17.17 9.93
CA THR A 74 -37.27 18.33 9.15
C THR A 74 -37.60 19.65 9.86
N SER A 75 -38.51 19.59 10.84
CA SER A 75 -39.09 20.71 11.59
C SER A 75 -38.57 20.72 13.03
N LEU A 76 -38.36 21.90 13.58
CA LEU A 76 -38.06 22.07 15.00
C LEU A 76 -39.35 22.03 15.84
N SER A 77 -40.44 22.53 15.34
CA SER A 77 -41.76 22.65 16.06
C SER A 77 -42.70 21.55 15.76
N GLY A 78 -42.54 20.76 14.66
CA GLY A 78 -43.51 19.81 14.15
C GLY A 78 -44.63 20.44 13.29
N GLU A 79 -44.55 21.75 12.98
CA GLU A 79 -45.55 22.43 12.18
C GLU A 79 -45.24 22.39 10.68
N ASN A 80 -46.28 22.41 9.87
CA ASN A 80 -46.17 22.43 8.41
C ASN A 80 -45.47 23.71 7.93
N GLY A 81 -44.40 23.53 7.10
CA GLY A 81 -43.62 24.62 6.53
C GLY A 81 -42.40 25.01 7.35
N ASP A 82 -42.20 24.45 8.55
CA ASP A 82 -40.99 24.60 9.32
C ASP A 82 -39.92 23.60 8.81
N ASN A 83 -38.79 24.12 8.32
CA ASN A 83 -37.68 23.34 7.79
C ASN A 83 -36.36 23.62 8.53
N ALA A 84 -36.44 24.11 9.76
CA ALA A 84 -35.29 24.56 10.52
C ALA A 84 -34.23 23.45 10.72
N ILE A 85 -34.65 22.21 10.95
CA ILE A 85 -33.72 21.07 11.11
C ILE A 85 -33.05 20.72 9.79
N ALA A 86 -33.80 20.69 8.67
CA ALA A 86 -33.23 20.43 7.35
C ALA A 86 -32.15 21.48 6.97
N LEU A 87 -32.43 22.76 7.24
CA LEU A 87 -31.45 23.85 7.04
C LEU A 87 -30.25 23.71 7.98
N GLY A 88 -30.49 23.33 9.24
CA GLY A 88 -29.42 23.05 10.21
C GLY A 88 -28.51 21.93 9.77
N ILE A 89 -29.05 20.84 9.20
CA ILE A 89 -28.27 19.74 8.65
C ILE A 89 -27.45 20.20 7.44
N ALA A 90 -28.04 20.99 6.54
CA ALA A 90 -27.30 21.56 5.39
C ALA A 90 -26.14 22.49 5.81
N ASP A 91 -26.30 23.23 6.93
CA ASP A 91 -25.30 24.11 7.48
C ASP A 91 -24.15 23.39 8.21
N LEU A 92 -24.31 22.09 8.56
CA LEU A 92 -23.27 21.29 9.22
C LEU A 92 -21.95 21.28 8.43
N ARG A 93 -22.01 21.41 7.11
CA ARG A 93 -20.82 21.50 6.26
C ARG A 93 -19.87 22.62 6.69
N HIS A 94 -20.41 23.72 7.19
CA HIS A 94 -19.66 24.92 7.59
C HIS A 94 -19.40 25.00 9.10
N ARG A 95 -19.90 24.04 9.86
CA ARG A 95 -19.69 23.99 11.31
C ARG A 95 -18.48 23.16 11.67
N LEU A 96 -17.86 23.54 12.77
CA LEU A 96 -16.78 22.78 13.39
C LEU A 96 -17.41 21.61 14.17
N ILE A 97 -17.44 20.43 13.59
CA ILE A 97 -18.12 19.25 14.15
C ILE A 97 -17.23 18.04 14.36
N ILE A 98 -16.02 18.07 13.85
CA ILE A 98 -15.09 16.94 13.96
C ILE A 98 -13.94 17.36 14.85
N THR A 99 -13.69 16.57 15.89
CA THR A 99 -12.57 16.81 16.82
C THR A 99 -11.39 15.92 16.43
N ASP A 100 -10.22 16.55 16.31
CA ASP A 100 -8.94 15.86 16.15
C ASP A 100 -7.91 16.41 17.16
N GLU A 101 -6.65 15.95 17.09
CA GLU A 101 -5.57 16.38 17.98
C GLU A 101 -5.26 17.89 17.86
N THR A 102 -5.58 18.52 16.75
CA THR A 102 -5.34 19.94 16.46
C THR A 102 -6.48 20.85 16.89
N GLY A 103 -7.65 20.27 17.19
CA GLY A 103 -8.85 20.98 17.62
C GLY A 103 -10.11 20.55 16.89
N MET A 104 -11.07 21.48 16.77
CA MET A 104 -12.31 21.23 16.04
C MET A 104 -12.18 21.72 14.61
N LEU A 105 -12.60 20.89 13.65
CA LEU A 105 -12.50 21.13 12.22
C LEU A 105 -13.88 21.01 11.56
N THR A 106 -14.03 21.63 10.40
CA THR A 106 -15.14 21.39 9.50
C THR A 106 -14.96 20.05 8.78
N VAL A 107 -16.06 19.53 8.20
CA VAL A 107 -16.01 18.31 7.38
C VAL A 107 -15.01 18.43 6.24
N ASP A 108 -15.01 19.57 5.53
CA ASP A 108 -14.14 19.80 4.37
C ASP A 108 -12.66 19.88 4.79
N GLU A 109 -12.34 20.56 5.88
CA GLU A 109 -10.96 20.66 6.40
C GLU A 109 -10.43 19.31 6.86
N TYR A 110 -11.24 18.56 7.59
CA TYR A 110 -10.84 17.21 8.05
C TYR A 110 -10.65 16.24 6.88
N TYR A 111 -11.53 16.29 5.89
CA TYR A 111 -11.37 15.51 4.67
C TYR A 111 -10.08 15.86 3.90
N GLN A 112 -9.75 17.15 3.80
CA GLN A 112 -8.49 17.59 3.19
C GLN A 112 -7.27 17.04 3.96
N THR A 113 -7.33 16.98 5.29
CA THR A 113 -6.29 16.39 6.12
C THR A 113 -6.10 14.91 5.77
N ILE A 114 -7.18 14.14 5.62
CA ILE A 114 -7.13 12.73 5.21
C ILE A 114 -6.45 12.59 3.84
N ILE A 115 -6.90 13.37 2.84
CA ILE A 115 -6.34 13.31 1.49
C ILE A 115 -4.85 13.68 1.46
N SER A 116 -4.46 14.72 2.23
CA SER A 116 -3.06 15.12 2.35
C SER A 116 -2.22 14.01 2.97
N ARG A 117 -2.72 13.34 4.01
CA ARG A 117 -2.05 12.21 4.65
C ARG A 117 -1.86 11.05 3.69
N VAL A 118 -2.91 10.66 2.96
CA VAL A 118 -2.84 9.61 1.93
C VAL A 118 -1.82 9.95 0.85
N GLY A 119 -1.81 11.22 0.38
CA GLY A 119 -0.85 11.69 -0.61
C GLY A 119 0.60 11.61 -0.11
N GLU A 120 0.85 12.05 1.11
CA GLU A 120 2.17 11.99 1.74
C GLU A 120 2.68 10.56 1.91
N GLU A 121 1.83 9.65 2.40
CA GLU A 121 2.19 8.23 2.54
C GLU A 121 2.43 7.56 1.18
N GLY A 122 1.63 7.91 0.17
CA GLY A 122 1.83 7.45 -1.20
C GLY A 122 3.19 7.91 -1.76
N GLU A 123 3.57 9.16 -1.56
CA GLU A 123 4.88 9.68 -1.98
C GLU A 123 6.04 9.01 -1.24
N ARG A 124 5.91 8.81 0.07
CA ARG A 124 6.90 8.07 0.88
C ARG A 124 7.10 6.66 0.37
N ALA A 125 6.00 5.94 0.08
CA ALA A 125 6.05 4.58 -0.44
C ALA A 125 6.75 4.52 -1.80
N LEU A 126 6.43 5.43 -2.72
CA LEU A 126 7.08 5.52 -4.03
C LEU A 126 8.58 5.81 -3.92
N ASN A 127 8.96 6.76 -3.06
CA ASN A 127 10.36 7.08 -2.81
C ASN A 127 11.12 5.91 -2.18
N PHE A 128 10.49 5.17 -1.28
CA PHE A 128 11.06 3.95 -0.70
C PHE A 128 11.32 2.88 -1.77
N VAL A 129 10.34 2.58 -2.63
CA VAL A 129 10.51 1.63 -3.74
C VAL A 129 11.66 2.05 -4.66
N LYS A 130 11.73 3.33 -5.02
CA LYS A 130 12.80 3.87 -5.87
C LYS A 130 14.19 3.72 -5.24
N ASN A 131 14.29 3.99 -3.94
CA ASN A 131 15.54 3.81 -3.20
C ASN A 131 15.96 2.35 -3.12
N GLN A 132 15.01 1.43 -2.86
CA GLN A 132 15.28 0.00 -2.84
C GLN A 132 15.73 -0.54 -4.21
N ASP A 133 15.12 -0.09 -5.30
CA ASP A 133 15.56 -0.44 -6.66
C ASP A 133 16.99 0.03 -6.93
N GLY A 134 17.34 1.25 -6.50
CA GLY A 134 18.71 1.77 -6.58
C GLY A 134 19.71 0.92 -5.80
N LEU A 135 19.37 0.54 -4.56
CA LEU A 135 20.20 -0.33 -3.74
C LEU A 135 20.37 -1.73 -4.36
N LEU A 136 19.29 -2.29 -4.90
CA LEU A 136 19.32 -3.59 -5.57
C LEU A 136 20.23 -3.57 -6.81
N LYS A 137 20.12 -2.52 -7.63
CA LYS A 137 21.02 -2.32 -8.79
C LYS A 137 22.49 -2.19 -8.38
N ALA A 138 22.78 -1.41 -7.34
CA ALA A 138 24.13 -1.26 -6.81
C ALA A 138 24.68 -2.59 -6.24
N ALA A 139 23.85 -3.35 -5.52
CA ALA A 139 24.22 -4.67 -4.99
C ALA A 139 24.51 -5.68 -6.12
N ASN A 140 23.69 -5.70 -7.16
CA ASN A 140 23.88 -6.56 -8.32
C ASN A 140 25.15 -6.16 -9.10
N ALA A 141 25.40 -4.89 -9.32
CA ALA A 141 26.61 -4.42 -9.98
C ALA A 141 27.87 -4.80 -9.16
N LYS A 142 27.82 -4.68 -7.83
CA LYS A 142 28.90 -5.12 -6.95
C LYS A 142 29.10 -6.64 -6.99
N ARG A 143 28.03 -7.40 -7.04
CA ARG A 143 28.08 -8.87 -7.21
C ARG A 143 28.74 -9.24 -8.54
N GLU A 144 28.34 -8.60 -9.65
CA GLU A 144 28.95 -8.82 -10.98
C GLU A 144 30.43 -8.44 -11.00
N ALA A 145 30.82 -7.36 -10.34
CA ALA A 145 32.23 -6.96 -10.25
C ALA A 145 33.10 -7.97 -9.49
N ILE A 146 32.53 -8.71 -8.52
CA ILE A 146 33.27 -9.72 -7.72
C ILE A 146 33.19 -11.11 -8.36
N PHE A 147 32.04 -11.49 -8.90
CA PHE A 147 31.78 -12.85 -9.39
C PHE A 147 31.66 -12.91 -10.93
N GLY A 148 31.63 -11.76 -11.61
CA GLY A 148 31.58 -11.71 -13.06
C GLY A 148 32.85 -12.29 -13.66
N VAL A 149 32.69 -13.30 -14.49
CA VAL A 149 33.80 -13.88 -15.24
C VAL A 149 34.11 -12.97 -16.41
N SER A 150 35.32 -12.41 -16.45
CA SER A 150 35.78 -11.64 -17.60
C SER A 150 35.96 -12.58 -18.79
N LEU A 151 35.19 -12.38 -19.86
CA LEU A 151 35.34 -13.15 -21.11
C LEU A 151 36.76 -13.09 -21.66
N ASP A 152 37.44 -11.96 -21.50
CA ASP A 152 38.84 -11.80 -21.96
C ASP A 152 39.84 -12.62 -21.13
N GLU A 153 39.60 -12.73 -19.81
CA GLU A 153 40.41 -13.60 -18.94
C GLU A 153 40.18 -15.08 -19.26
N GLU A 154 38.93 -15.49 -19.45
CA GLU A 154 38.58 -16.87 -19.81
C GLU A 154 39.14 -17.22 -21.21
N MET A 155 39.00 -16.35 -22.21
CA MET A 155 39.62 -16.56 -23.50
C MET A 155 41.17 -16.68 -23.40
N THR A 156 41.78 -15.85 -22.58
CA THR A 156 43.23 -15.92 -22.35
C THR A 156 43.61 -17.25 -21.69
N ASN A 157 42.88 -17.68 -20.68
CA ASN A 157 43.09 -18.95 -20.02
C ASN A 157 42.85 -20.13 -20.98
N MET A 158 41.80 -20.07 -21.77
CA MET A 158 41.48 -21.09 -22.78
C MET A 158 42.60 -21.20 -23.81
N MET A 159 43.15 -20.06 -24.28
CA MET A 159 44.32 -20.05 -25.18
C MET A 159 45.57 -20.67 -24.53
N LYS A 160 45.87 -20.32 -23.27
CA LYS A 160 46.99 -20.94 -22.52
C LYS A 160 46.84 -22.45 -22.42
N PHE A 161 45.64 -22.95 -22.05
CA PHE A 161 45.38 -24.37 -21.98
C PHE A 161 45.46 -25.07 -23.35
N LYS A 162 44.98 -24.43 -24.44
CA LYS A 162 45.12 -24.92 -25.79
C LYS A 162 46.59 -25.06 -26.17
N PHE A 163 47.42 -24.05 -25.94
CA PHE A 163 48.83 -24.12 -26.25
C PHE A 163 49.56 -25.19 -25.39
N ALA A 164 49.18 -25.35 -24.13
CA ALA A 164 49.73 -26.40 -23.27
C ALA A 164 49.35 -27.80 -23.79
N TYR A 165 48.11 -27.97 -24.24
CA TYR A 165 47.65 -29.20 -24.85
C TYR A 165 48.41 -29.51 -26.16
N ASP A 166 48.56 -28.53 -27.05
CA ASP A 166 49.27 -28.68 -28.31
C ASP A 166 50.78 -29.00 -28.08
N ALA A 167 51.40 -28.37 -27.08
CA ALA A 167 52.77 -28.68 -26.67
C ALA A 167 52.91 -30.09 -26.13
N SER A 168 51.99 -30.51 -25.27
CA SER A 168 51.97 -31.88 -24.73
C SER A 168 51.79 -32.93 -25.84
N SER A 169 50.92 -32.63 -26.81
CA SER A 169 50.68 -33.54 -27.95
C SER A 169 51.95 -33.71 -28.81
N ARG A 170 52.72 -32.60 -29.04
CA ARG A 170 54.00 -32.67 -29.74
C ARG A 170 55.05 -33.48 -28.95
N LEU A 171 55.05 -33.33 -27.63
CA LEU A 171 55.98 -34.11 -26.78
C LEU A 171 55.66 -35.62 -26.86
N PHE A 172 54.38 -36.00 -26.82
CA PHE A 172 53.96 -37.40 -27.00
C PHE A 172 54.35 -37.93 -28.37
N ASN A 173 54.18 -37.18 -29.44
CA ASN A 173 54.60 -37.59 -30.79
C ASN A 173 56.14 -37.78 -30.85
N ALA A 174 56.92 -36.89 -30.24
CA ALA A 174 58.35 -37.00 -30.19
C ALA A 174 58.81 -38.20 -29.37
N ILE A 175 58.11 -38.54 -28.26
CA ILE A 175 58.39 -39.76 -27.48
C ILE A 175 58.05 -40.99 -28.31
N ASP A 176 56.94 -41.02 -29.05
CA ASP A 176 56.55 -42.11 -29.93
C ASP A 176 57.59 -42.32 -31.04
N GLU A 177 58.06 -41.26 -31.69
CA GLU A 177 59.14 -41.36 -32.69
C GLU A 177 60.46 -41.89 -32.11
N MET A 178 60.82 -41.46 -30.87
CA MET A 178 61.97 -42.00 -30.17
C MET A 178 61.81 -43.47 -29.82
N MET A 179 60.64 -43.88 -29.35
CA MET A 179 60.32 -45.28 -29.06
C MET A 179 60.35 -46.14 -30.30
N GLU A 180 59.79 -45.68 -31.43
CA GLU A 180 59.83 -46.33 -32.72
C GLU A 180 61.28 -46.50 -33.20
N THR A 181 62.13 -45.48 -33.01
CA THR A 181 63.53 -45.54 -33.36
C THR A 181 64.29 -46.59 -32.50
N ILE A 182 64.03 -46.67 -31.22
CA ILE A 182 64.64 -47.66 -30.30
C ILE A 182 64.18 -49.06 -30.70
N ILE A 183 62.87 -49.31 -30.91
CA ILE A 183 62.35 -50.62 -31.19
C ILE A 183 62.79 -51.14 -32.58
N ASN A 184 62.66 -50.31 -33.59
CA ASN A 184 62.84 -50.73 -34.97
C ASN A 184 64.28 -50.61 -35.49
N ARG A 185 65.11 -49.67 -34.93
CA ARG A 185 66.46 -49.39 -35.44
C ARG A 185 67.55 -49.97 -34.53
N MET A 186 67.40 -50.01 -33.19
CA MET A 186 68.40 -50.63 -32.33
C MET A 186 68.35 -52.15 -32.40
N GLY A 187 67.26 -52.79 -32.77
CA GLY A 187 67.13 -54.24 -32.97
C GLY A 187 67.71 -54.74 -34.32
N ALA A 188 68.16 -53.83 -35.22
CA ALA A 188 68.70 -54.21 -36.55
C ALA A 188 70.24 -54.22 -36.63
N VAL A 189 70.96 -54.00 -35.48
CA VAL A 189 72.43 -54.10 -35.46
C VAL A 189 72.83 -55.51 -35.10
N GLY A 190 72.78 -56.39 -36.05
CA GLY A 190 73.20 -57.83 -35.87
C GLY A 190 72.87 -58.71 -37.05
N ARG A 191 72.99 -58.19 -38.24
CA ARG A 191 73.07 -59.00 -39.46
C ARG A 191 74.21 -58.51 -40.35
#